data_e19ad1d7a8860453fd0baf604e16202a
#
_entry.id   e19ad1d7a8860453fd0baf604e16202a
#
_cell.length_a   1.000
_cell.length_b   1.000
_cell.length_c   1.000
_cell.angle_alpha   90.00
_cell.angle_beta   90.00
_cell.angle_gamma   90.00
#
_symmetry.space_group_name_H-M   'P 1'
#
loop_
_entity.id
_entity.type
_entity.pdbx_description
1 polymer ?
#
loop_
_entity_poly.entity_id
_entity_poly.type
_entity_poly.pdbx_seq_one_letter_code
_entity_poly.pdbx_strand_id
1 'polypeptide(L)'
;MNALRSLTKAFVLNRGYKTVQLETRRFIKRWVAPTQMEITKRKKKIGTQIEPIRSNFLEWNRNAELYAFNERLSEKFDPELLEQALIHKSYVIKEEEMQKQQGISDPKLNLRDNRDLIQDGRDFVSRVVHKYLLESLPNLPDDGIMSIHSYLLSEESLANSSLHLGTTDLILTEEYPVSSKTLADTFLALVAALVQSVNANHAAIFVRDFLITILAEKELPNIWCPSNPLQELNDILLKEGRGPAEPRIIGETGINTLLSSYRIAVYSDKQCLGIGCGANIQEAKEVAVINALCKIYGLLDSSRPIKFDKVIEMD
;
A
#
# COMPACT_ATOMS: atom_id res chain seq x y z
N MET A 1 18.39 -3.55 53.75
CA MET A 1 19.73 -3.26 53.16
C MET A 1 20.14 -4.21 52.02
N ASN A 2 19.51 -5.36 51.83
CA ASN A 2 19.88 -6.31 50.77
C ASN A 2 19.27 -5.99 49.35
N ALA A 3 18.18 -5.26 49.32
CA ALA A 3 17.57 -4.86 48.04
C ALA A 3 18.37 -3.79 47.25
N LEU A 4 19.00 -2.86 48.00
CA LEU A 4 19.84 -1.82 47.40
C LEU A 4 21.17 -2.37 46.80
N ARG A 5 21.70 -3.46 47.40
CA ARG A 5 22.91 -4.12 46.86
C ARG A 5 22.63 -4.91 45.58
N SER A 6 21.41 -5.42 45.38
CA SER A 6 21.04 -6.12 44.13
C SER A 6 20.83 -5.16 42.97
N LEU A 7 20.26 -3.98 43.24
CA LEU A 7 20.06 -2.94 42.21
C LEU A 7 21.40 -2.32 41.74
N THR A 8 22.36 -2.16 42.66
CA THR A 8 23.69 -1.65 42.26
C THR A 8 24.47 -2.69 41.42
N LYS A 9 24.34 -4.01 41.71
CA LYS A 9 24.94 -5.06 40.89
C LYS A 9 24.32 -5.14 39.47
N ALA A 10 22.99 -5.01 39.37
CA ALA A 10 22.31 -4.98 38.09
C ALA A 10 22.69 -3.75 37.25
N PHE A 11 22.89 -2.57 37.92
CA PHE A 11 23.28 -1.36 37.22
C PHE A 11 24.74 -1.37 36.75
N VAL A 12 25.64 -2.01 37.52
CA VAL A 12 27.05 -2.18 37.11
C VAL A 12 27.19 -3.18 35.98
N LEU A 13 26.42 -4.28 35.98
CA LEU A 13 26.40 -5.25 34.88
C LEU A 13 25.86 -4.64 33.58
N ASN A 14 24.80 -3.82 33.66
CA ASN A 14 24.23 -3.16 32.49
C ASN A 14 25.15 -2.06 31.91
N ARG A 15 25.96 -1.39 32.75
CA ARG A 15 27.03 -0.49 32.28
C ARG A 15 28.17 -1.23 31.61
N GLY A 16 28.51 -2.43 32.10
CA GLY A 16 29.55 -3.29 31.47
C GLY A 16 29.17 -3.72 30.06
N TYR A 17 27.93 -4.14 29.83
CA TYR A 17 27.46 -4.52 28.49
C TYR A 17 27.40 -3.34 27.51
N LYS A 18 27.07 -2.14 27.96
CA LYS A 18 27.07 -0.96 27.08
C LYS A 18 28.50 -0.52 26.70
N THR A 19 29.45 -0.64 27.61
CA THR A 19 30.86 -0.33 27.30
C THR A 19 31.48 -1.35 26.38
N VAL A 20 31.18 -2.63 26.54
CA VAL A 20 31.69 -3.70 25.63
C VAL A 20 31.10 -3.54 24.21
N GLN A 21 29.80 -3.19 24.08
CA GLN A 21 29.23 -2.91 22.76
C GLN A 21 29.77 -1.61 22.13
N LEU A 22 30.09 -0.60 22.92
CA LEU A 22 30.73 0.63 22.43
C LEU A 22 32.18 0.40 22.02
N GLU A 23 32.89 -0.44 22.75
CA GLU A 23 34.28 -0.83 22.40
C GLU A 23 34.31 -1.69 21.14
N THR A 24 33.43 -2.66 20.97
CA THR A 24 33.32 -3.45 19.72
C THR A 24 32.99 -2.57 18.52
N ARG A 25 32.10 -1.58 18.67
CA ARG A 25 31.83 -0.59 17.62
C ARG A 25 33.03 0.33 17.31
N ARG A 26 33.82 0.68 18.32
CA ARG A 26 35.10 1.42 18.12
C ARG A 26 36.14 0.57 17.41
N PHE A 27 36.23 -0.72 17.70
CA PHE A 27 37.16 -1.66 17.04
C PHE A 27 36.77 -1.85 15.57
N ILE A 28 35.49 -2.04 15.25
CA ILE A 28 35.02 -2.14 13.85
C ILE A 28 35.37 -0.87 13.08
N LYS A 29 35.17 0.33 13.66
CA LYS A 29 35.56 1.59 13.01
C LYS A 29 37.07 1.74 12.80
N ARG A 30 37.91 1.13 13.66
CA ARG A 30 39.36 1.16 13.56
C ARG A 30 39.88 0.29 12.43
N TRP A 31 39.16 -0.77 12.06
CA TRP A 31 39.50 -1.71 11.01
C TRP A 31 38.93 -1.36 9.63
N VAL A 32 38.11 -0.34 9.56
CA VAL A 32 37.68 0.18 8.26
C VAL A 32 38.91 0.81 7.59
N ALA A 33 39.37 0.17 6.54
CA ALA A 33 40.56 0.59 5.82
C ALA A 33 40.47 2.10 5.47
N PRO A 34 41.57 2.86 5.62
CA PRO A 34 41.59 4.27 5.28
C PRO A 34 41.05 4.59 3.87
N THR A 35 41.24 3.65 2.96
CA THR A 35 40.69 3.69 1.58
C THR A 35 39.17 3.70 1.56
N GLN A 36 38.49 2.88 2.38
CA GLN A 36 37.02 2.89 2.45
C GLN A 36 36.48 4.18 3.07
N MET A 37 37.18 4.74 4.06
CA MET A 37 36.84 6.05 4.62
C MET A 37 36.93 7.16 3.58
N GLU A 38 37.99 7.14 2.77
CA GLU A 38 38.20 8.13 1.72
C GLU A 38 37.16 7.98 0.58
N ILE A 39 36.84 6.76 0.19
CA ILE A 39 35.76 6.46 -0.77
C ILE A 39 34.44 6.98 -0.23
N THR A 40 34.11 6.74 1.06
CA THR A 40 32.87 7.23 1.67
C THR A 40 32.82 8.76 1.72
N LYS A 41 33.94 9.43 2.01
CA LYS A 41 34.03 10.90 1.96
C LYS A 41 33.81 11.43 0.54
N ARG A 42 34.40 10.79 -0.45
CA ARG A 42 34.20 11.17 -1.87
C ARG A 42 32.77 10.96 -2.31
N LYS A 43 32.16 9.83 -1.98
CA LYS A 43 30.73 9.56 -2.23
C LYS A 43 29.83 10.63 -1.60
N LYS A 44 30.11 11.05 -0.35
CA LYS A 44 29.35 12.12 0.31
C LYS A 44 29.55 13.50 -0.37
N LYS A 45 30.68 13.77 -0.95
CA LYS A 45 30.94 15.04 -1.69
C LYS A 45 30.26 15.08 -3.06
N ILE A 46 30.07 13.94 -3.71
CA ILE A 46 29.42 13.83 -5.02
C ILE A 46 27.90 13.96 -4.89
N GLY A 47 27.34 13.84 -3.67
CA GLY A 47 25.89 13.88 -3.41
C GLY A 47 25.25 12.49 -3.44
N THR A 48 23.92 12.45 -3.41
CA THR A 48 23.14 11.21 -3.52
C THR A 48 23.42 10.55 -4.86
N GLN A 49 24.25 9.51 -4.85
CA GLN A 49 24.39 8.64 -6.01
C GLN A 49 23.09 7.82 -6.15
N ILE A 50 22.55 7.82 -7.34
CA ILE A 50 21.51 6.85 -7.72
C ILE A 50 22.10 5.47 -7.46
N GLU A 51 21.39 4.65 -6.70
CA GLU A 51 21.82 3.28 -6.43
C GLU A 51 22.03 2.55 -7.77
N PRO A 52 23.14 1.80 -7.92
CA PRO A 52 23.37 1.10 -9.17
C PRO A 52 22.26 0.06 -9.37
N ILE A 53 21.73 -0.01 -10.60
CA ILE A 53 20.74 -1.01 -10.99
C ILE A 53 21.28 -2.40 -10.65
N ARG A 54 20.46 -3.24 -10.03
CA ARG A 54 20.88 -4.59 -9.60
C ARG A 54 21.37 -5.46 -10.77
N SER A 55 20.81 -5.25 -11.95
CA SER A 55 21.25 -5.93 -13.18
C SER A 55 22.73 -5.66 -13.58
N ASN A 56 23.34 -4.60 -13.04
CA ASN A 56 24.76 -4.29 -13.31
C ASN A 56 25.74 -5.12 -12.45
N PHE A 57 25.26 -5.89 -11.49
CA PHE A 57 26.12 -6.75 -10.68
C PHE A 57 26.51 -8.01 -11.48
N LEU A 58 27.78 -8.42 -11.36
CA LEU A 58 28.33 -9.56 -12.09
C LEU A 58 27.60 -10.89 -11.81
N GLU A 59 27.00 -11.01 -10.62
CA GLU A 59 26.29 -12.22 -10.17
C GLU A 59 24.81 -12.23 -10.61
N TRP A 60 24.35 -11.20 -11.32
CA TRP A 60 22.97 -11.10 -11.75
C TRP A 60 22.66 -12.14 -12.84
N ASN A 61 21.66 -12.96 -12.58
CA ASN A 61 21.10 -13.89 -13.58
C ASN A 61 19.59 -13.69 -13.64
N ARG A 62 19.08 -13.10 -14.73
CA ARG A 62 17.67 -12.79 -14.91
C ARG A 62 16.78 -14.02 -14.75
N ASN A 63 17.13 -15.15 -15.34
CA ASN A 63 16.30 -16.36 -15.28
C ASN A 63 16.22 -16.90 -13.83
N ALA A 64 17.31 -16.81 -13.07
CA ALA A 64 17.31 -17.20 -11.67
C ALA A 64 16.45 -16.27 -10.82
N GLU A 65 16.47 -14.96 -11.09
CA GLU A 65 15.64 -13.97 -10.38
C GLU A 65 14.15 -14.11 -10.75
N LEU A 66 13.79 -14.39 -11.99
CA LEU A 66 12.41 -14.68 -12.40
C LEU A 66 11.89 -15.96 -11.75
N TYR A 67 12.72 -17.00 -11.70
CA TYR A 67 12.39 -18.24 -10.99
C TYR A 67 12.19 -17.97 -9.48
N ALA A 68 13.10 -17.23 -8.86
CA ALA A 68 13.00 -16.87 -7.45
C ALA A 68 11.78 -16.00 -7.15
N PHE A 69 11.39 -15.10 -8.07
CA PHE A 69 10.18 -14.30 -7.96
C PHE A 69 8.92 -15.19 -7.96
N ASN A 70 8.84 -16.13 -8.90
CA ASN A 70 7.72 -17.07 -9.01
C ASN A 70 7.60 -17.96 -7.75
N GLU A 71 8.69 -18.53 -7.28
CA GLU A 71 8.74 -19.36 -6.07
C GLU A 71 8.40 -18.57 -4.80
N ARG A 72 8.86 -17.32 -4.70
CA ARG A 72 8.55 -16.45 -3.55
C ARG A 72 7.06 -16.14 -3.43
N LEU A 73 6.39 -15.92 -4.56
CA LEU A 73 4.95 -15.67 -4.59
C LEU A 73 4.13 -16.95 -4.47
N SER A 74 4.78 -18.12 -4.60
CA SER A 74 4.11 -19.43 -4.68
C SER A 74 3.09 -19.53 -5.81
N GLU A 75 3.32 -18.77 -6.89
CA GLU A 75 2.45 -18.69 -8.05
C GLU A 75 2.99 -19.56 -9.19
N LYS A 76 2.13 -19.84 -10.19
CA LYS A 76 2.51 -20.64 -11.34
C LYS A 76 2.36 -19.80 -12.63
N PHE A 77 3.25 -18.82 -12.77
CA PHE A 77 3.31 -18.05 -14.00
C PHE A 77 3.91 -18.87 -15.15
N ASP A 78 3.36 -18.70 -16.33
CA ASP A 78 4.03 -19.10 -17.55
C ASP A 78 5.29 -18.22 -17.75
N PRO A 79 6.49 -18.81 -17.91
CA PRO A 79 7.72 -18.04 -18.06
C PRO A 79 7.70 -17.00 -19.17
N GLU A 80 7.07 -17.32 -20.32
CA GLU A 80 6.98 -16.40 -21.46
C GLU A 80 6.09 -15.19 -21.14
N LEU A 81 4.93 -15.43 -20.52
CA LEU A 81 4.01 -14.37 -20.11
C LEU A 81 4.57 -13.52 -18.97
N LEU A 82 5.28 -14.13 -18.02
CA LEU A 82 5.95 -13.40 -16.94
C LEU A 82 7.04 -12.48 -17.50
N GLU A 83 7.83 -12.97 -18.44
CA GLU A 83 8.86 -12.14 -19.07
C GLU A 83 8.24 -10.99 -19.86
N GLN A 84 7.19 -11.25 -20.64
CA GLN A 84 6.44 -10.21 -21.36
C GLN A 84 5.87 -9.15 -20.42
N ALA A 85 5.29 -9.54 -19.28
CA ALA A 85 4.73 -8.61 -18.30
C ALA A 85 5.76 -7.64 -17.72
N LEU A 86 7.03 -8.05 -17.63
CA LEU A 86 8.14 -7.28 -17.06
C LEU A 86 8.90 -6.44 -18.10
N ILE A 87 8.56 -6.54 -19.39
CA ILE A 87 9.20 -5.78 -20.46
C ILE A 87 8.35 -4.56 -20.81
N HIS A 88 8.85 -3.37 -20.47
CA HIS A 88 8.20 -2.12 -20.85
C HIS A 88 8.60 -1.69 -22.26
N LYS A 89 7.67 -1.04 -22.98
CA LYS A 89 7.87 -0.57 -24.35
C LYS A 89 9.15 0.26 -24.56
N SER A 90 9.50 1.11 -23.59
CA SER A 90 10.70 1.97 -23.69
C SER A 90 11.99 1.14 -23.83
N TYR A 91 12.05 -0.01 -23.16
CA TYR A 91 13.18 -0.93 -23.28
C TYR A 91 13.30 -1.50 -24.70
N VAL A 92 12.19 -1.91 -25.29
CA VAL A 92 12.17 -2.46 -26.66
C VAL A 92 12.67 -1.41 -27.67
N ILE A 93 12.19 -0.17 -27.55
CA ILE A 93 12.63 0.94 -28.42
C ILE A 93 14.13 1.18 -28.27
N LYS A 94 14.62 1.25 -27.05
CA LYS A 94 16.05 1.44 -26.76
C LYS A 94 16.92 0.33 -27.36
N GLU A 95 16.48 -0.91 -27.23
CA GLU A 95 17.21 -2.05 -27.77
C GLU A 95 17.23 -2.04 -29.32
N GLU A 96 16.11 -1.67 -29.95
CA GLU A 96 16.05 -1.48 -31.40
C GLU A 96 16.97 -0.34 -31.86
N GLU A 97 17.05 0.77 -31.12
CA GLU A 97 17.96 1.87 -31.43
C GLU A 97 19.44 1.44 -31.30
N MET A 98 19.76 0.68 -30.26
CA MET A 98 21.12 0.16 -30.07
C MET A 98 21.51 -0.79 -31.21
N GLN A 99 20.61 -1.66 -31.67
CA GLN A 99 20.87 -2.54 -32.82
C GLN A 99 21.02 -1.77 -34.14
N LYS A 100 20.25 -0.70 -34.34
CA LYS A 100 20.42 0.21 -35.48
C LYS A 100 21.80 0.88 -35.48
N GLN A 101 22.28 1.31 -34.30
CA GLN A 101 23.62 1.90 -34.15
C GLN A 101 24.74 0.88 -34.44
N GLN A 102 24.49 -0.39 -34.21
CA GLN A 102 25.42 -1.49 -34.55
C GLN A 102 25.40 -1.88 -36.05
N GLY A 103 24.58 -1.19 -36.83
CA GLY A 103 24.55 -1.39 -38.28
C GLY A 103 23.51 -2.40 -38.81
N ILE A 104 22.57 -2.84 -37.96
CA ILE A 104 21.47 -3.70 -38.39
C ILE A 104 20.37 -2.80 -38.94
N SER A 105 20.08 -2.93 -40.24
CA SER A 105 19.17 -2.01 -40.95
C SER A 105 17.71 -2.16 -40.55
N ASP A 106 17.27 -3.34 -40.07
CA ASP A 106 15.90 -3.60 -39.65
C ASP A 106 15.89 -4.58 -38.47
N PRO A 107 16.12 -4.05 -37.27
CA PRO A 107 16.13 -4.89 -36.07
C PRO A 107 14.70 -5.33 -35.75
N LYS A 108 14.39 -6.59 -35.96
CA LYS A 108 13.15 -7.22 -35.50
C LYS A 108 13.46 -7.97 -34.21
N LEU A 109 13.21 -7.31 -33.06
CA LEU A 109 13.25 -7.97 -31.77
C LEU A 109 11.99 -8.85 -31.62
N ASN A 110 12.17 -10.14 -31.36
CA ASN A 110 11.05 -11.03 -31.00
C ASN A 110 10.57 -10.79 -29.54
N LEU A 111 10.83 -9.59 -29.01
CA LEU A 111 10.39 -9.20 -27.68
C LEU A 111 8.98 -8.59 -27.78
N ARG A 112 8.04 -9.21 -27.10
CA ARG A 112 6.70 -8.67 -26.94
C ARG A 112 6.71 -7.72 -25.74
N ASP A 113 6.12 -6.54 -25.91
CA ASP A 113 5.91 -5.59 -24.83
C ASP A 113 4.67 -5.97 -24.00
N ASN A 114 4.49 -5.27 -22.87
CA ASN A 114 3.42 -5.55 -21.91
C ASN A 114 2.09 -4.81 -22.19
N ARG A 115 1.96 -4.04 -23.28
CA ARG A 115 0.78 -3.19 -23.51
C ARG A 115 -0.54 -3.94 -23.59
N ASP A 116 -0.57 -5.07 -24.29
CA ASP A 116 -1.78 -5.88 -24.42
C ASP A 116 -2.20 -6.45 -23.06
N LEU A 117 -1.22 -6.94 -22.28
CA LEU A 117 -1.45 -7.43 -20.92
C LEU A 117 -1.92 -6.33 -19.96
N ILE A 118 -1.44 -5.10 -20.10
CA ILE A 118 -1.87 -3.96 -19.26
C ILE A 118 -3.36 -3.69 -19.45
N GLN A 119 -3.85 -3.68 -20.70
CA GLN A 119 -5.25 -3.42 -20.98
C GLN A 119 -6.15 -4.53 -20.42
N ASP A 120 -5.82 -5.79 -20.69
CA ASP A 120 -6.55 -6.95 -20.17
C ASP A 120 -6.55 -6.96 -18.62
N GLY A 121 -5.40 -6.68 -18.04
CA GLY A 121 -5.24 -6.61 -16.58
C GLY A 121 -6.06 -5.50 -15.94
N ARG A 122 -6.11 -4.33 -16.55
CA ARG A 122 -6.90 -3.19 -16.05
C ARG A 122 -8.38 -3.52 -16.00
N ASP A 123 -8.91 -4.09 -17.06
CA ASP A 123 -10.32 -4.48 -17.13
C ASP A 123 -10.66 -5.60 -16.16
N PHE A 124 -9.75 -6.54 -15.99
CA PHE A 124 -9.91 -7.62 -15.01
C PHE A 124 -9.86 -7.13 -13.56
N VAL A 125 -8.85 -6.35 -13.19
CA VAL A 125 -8.69 -5.80 -11.83
C VAL A 125 -9.88 -4.92 -11.47
N SER A 126 -10.35 -4.07 -12.38
CA SER A 126 -11.52 -3.22 -12.17
C SER A 126 -12.77 -4.05 -11.82
N ARG A 127 -13.02 -5.14 -12.57
CA ARG A 127 -14.16 -6.04 -12.30
C ARG A 127 -14.03 -6.76 -10.95
N VAL A 128 -12.85 -7.27 -10.63
CA VAL A 128 -12.59 -7.95 -9.36
C VAL A 128 -12.79 -7.02 -8.18
N VAL A 129 -12.18 -5.82 -8.22
CA VAL A 129 -12.29 -4.83 -7.14
C VAL A 129 -13.74 -4.40 -6.95
N HIS A 130 -14.45 -4.10 -8.03
CA HIS A 130 -15.86 -3.69 -7.95
C HIS A 130 -16.74 -4.77 -7.33
N LYS A 131 -16.61 -6.03 -7.79
CA LYS A 131 -17.37 -7.18 -7.26
C LYS A 131 -17.04 -7.41 -5.78
N TYR A 132 -15.76 -7.32 -5.41
CA TYR A 132 -15.32 -7.48 -4.04
C TYR A 132 -15.90 -6.43 -3.10
N LEU A 133 -15.90 -5.16 -3.50
CA LEU A 133 -16.42 -4.06 -2.71
C LEU A 133 -17.94 -4.20 -2.49
N LEU A 134 -18.69 -4.56 -3.51
CA LEU A 134 -20.14 -4.82 -3.40
C LEU A 134 -20.46 -5.95 -2.41
N GLU A 135 -19.67 -7.03 -2.43
CA GLU A 135 -19.90 -8.16 -1.53
C GLU A 135 -19.42 -7.90 -0.10
N SER A 136 -18.36 -7.11 0.06
CA SER A 136 -17.76 -6.83 1.37
C SER A 136 -18.45 -5.69 2.11
N LEU A 137 -18.96 -4.70 1.39
CA LEU A 137 -19.56 -3.48 1.92
C LEU A 137 -20.99 -3.26 1.35
N PRO A 138 -21.95 -4.15 1.66
CA PRO A 138 -23.29 -4.09 1.07
C PRO A 138 -24.09 -2.86 1.50
N ASN A 139 -23.72 -2.21 2.61
CA ASN A 139 -24.42 -1.04 3.14
C ASN A 139 -23.82 0.29 2.68
N LEU A 140 -22.70 0.26 1.95
CA LEU A 140 -22.05 1.48 1.47
C LEU A 140 -22.78 2.00 0.23
N PRO A 141 -23.05 3.31 0.11
CA PRO A 141 -23.63 3.89 -1.10
C PRO A 141 -22.70 3.73 -2.31
N ASP A 142 -23.31 3.70 -3.50
CA ASP A 142 -22.58 3.49 -4.76
C ASP A 142 -21.45 4.51 -4.98
N ASP A 143 -21.68 5.78 -4.59
CA ASP A 143 -20.66 6.83 -4.67
C ASP A 143 -19.42 6.49 -3.82
N GLY A 144 -19.63 5.91 -2.65
CA GLY A 144 -18.56 5.44 -1.77
C GLY A 144 -17.79 4.27 -2.38
N ILE A 145 -18.52 3.30 -2.96
CA ILE A 145 -17.92 2.15 -3.66
C ILE A 145 -17.07 2.63 -4.83
N MET A 146 -17.60 3.57 -5.65
CA MET A 146 -16.88 4.12 -6.79
C MET A 146 -15.64 4.93 -6.38
N SER A 147 -15.70 5.64 -5.26
CA SER A 147 -14.56 6.39 -4.73
C SER A 147 -13.45 5.47 -4.25
N ILE A 148 -13.79 4.41 -3.51
CA ILE A 148 -12.82 3.39 -3.06
C ILE A 148 -12.25 2.63 -4.26
N HIS A 149 -13.08 2.27 -5.22
CA HIS A 149 -12.66 1.63 -6.47
C HIS A 149 -11.66 2.51 -7.23
N SER A 150 -11.95 3.80 -7.40
CA SER A 150 -11.05 4.75 -8.06
C SER A 150 -9.73 4.92 -7.31
N TYR A 151 -9.77 4.90 -5.98
CA TYR A 151 -8.58 4.97 -5.13
C TYR A 151 -7.69 3.73 -5.32
N LEU A 152 -8.26 2.53 -5.30
CA LEU A 152 -7.49 1.29 -5.51
C LEU A 152 -6.90 1.20 -6.92
N LEU A 153 -7.60 1.69 -7.93
CA LEU A 153 -7.11 1.74 -9.32
C LEU A 153 -6.23 2.95 -9.62
N SER A 154 -5.95 3.80 -8.62
CA SER A 154 -5.03 4.91 -8.80
C SER A 154 -3.60 4.41 -9.08
N GLU A 155 -2.86 5.22 -9.82
CA GLU A 155 -1.46 4.92 -10.14
C GLU A 155 -0.62 4.69 -8.88
N GLU A 156 -0.86 5.47 -7.83
CA GLU A 156 -0.13 5.36 -6.56
C GLU A 156 -0.39 4.01 -5.86
N SER A 157 -1.65 3.58 -5.76
CA SER A 157 -2.01 2.31 -5.11
C SER A 157 -1.46 1.10 -5.87
N LEU A 158 -1.57 1.11 -7.21
CA LEU A 158 -1.02 0.05 -8.07
C LEU A 158 0.51 0.01 -8.03
N ALA A 159 1.17 1.18 -8.04
CA ALA A 159 2.63 1.26 -7.93
C ALA A 159 3.12 0.73 -6.57
N ASN A 160 2.42 1.06 -5.48
CA ASN A 160 2.73 0.53 -4.15
C ASN A 160 2.61 -0.99 -4.10
N SER A 161 1.56 -1.57 -4.70
CA SER A 161 1.43 -3.04 -4.82
C SER A 161 2.61 -3.64 -5.57
N SER A 162 3.02 -3.04 -6.68
CA SER A 162 4.17 -3.46 -7.47
C SER A 162 5.48 -3.40 -6.68
N LEU A 163 5.69 -2.33 -5.89
CA LEU A 163 6.84 -2.18 -4.99
C LEU A 163 6.86 -3.28 -3.92
N HIS A 164 5.73 -3.58 -3.30
CA HIS A 164 5.63 -4.65 -2.29
C HIS A 164 5.90 -6.03 -2.88
N LEU A 165 5.53 -6.26 -4.13
CA LEU A 165 5.92 -7.46 -4.87
C LEU A 165 7.42 -7.54 -5.15
N GLY A 166 8.13 -6.40 -5.12
CA GLY A 166 9.58 -6.34 -5.39
C GLY A 166 9.90 -6.47 -6.88
N THR A 167 9.09 -5.88 -7.73
CA THR A 167 9.26 -5.93 -9.20
C THR A 167 10.32 -4.95 -9.72
N THR A 168 10.68 -3.95 -8.93
CA THR A 168 11.56 -2.83 -9.32
C THR A 168 12.86 -3.27 -10.01
N ASP A 169 13.49 -4.33 -9.50
CA ASP A 169 14.74 -4.84 -10.02
C ASP A 169 14.55 -5.75 -11.26
N LEU A 170 13.33 -6.22 -11.48
CA LEU A 170 12.99 -7.17 -12.57
C LEU A 170 12.48 -6.47 -13.82
N ILE A 171 11.94 -5.27 -13.69
CA ILE A 171 11.37 -4.50 -14.80
C ILE A 171 12.48 -4.07 -15.74
N LEU A 172 12.29 -4.34 -17.03
CA LEU A 172 13.12 -3.83 -18.10
C LEU A 172 12.52 -2.54 -18.63
N THR A 173 13.15 -1.42 -18.30
CA THR A 173 12.77 -0.06 -18.74
C THR A 173 14.01 0.75 -19.05
N GLU A 174 13.86 1.81 -19.81
CA GLU A 174 14.94 2.77 -20.06
C GLU A 174 15.21 3.67 -18.86
N GLU A 175 14.16 4.04 -18.13
CA GLU A 175 14.20 4.99 -17.03
C GLU A 175 14.63 4.32 -15.72
N TYR A 176 15.57 4.96 -15.02
CA TYR A 176 15.93 4.57 -13.67
C TYR A 176 16.13 5.82 -12.79
N PRO A 177 15.50 5.90 -11.61
CA PRO A 177 14.58 4.91 -11.00
C PRO A 177 13.28 4.72 -11.79
N VAL A 178 12.68 3.55 -11.67
CA VAL A 178 11.44 3.18 -12.36
C VAL A 178 10.32 4.14 -11.97
N SER A 179 9.57 4.67 -12.94
CA SER A 179 8.45 5.58 -12.67
C SER A 179 7.26 4.87 -12.03
N SER A 180 6.46 5.60 -11.24
CA SER A 180 5.24 5.05 -10.61
C SER A 180 4.29 4.47 -11.65
N LYS A 181 4.17 5.13 -12.81
CA LYS A 181 3.34 4.66 -13.91
C LYS A 181 3.80 3.30 -14.43
N THR A 182 5.11 3.13 -14.66
CA THR A 182 5.67 1.85 -15.14
C THR A 182 5.47 0.73 -14.11
N LEU A 183 5.58 1.04 -12.81
CA LEU A 183 5.29 0.10 -11.73
C LEU A 183 3.81 -0.31 -11.72
N ALA A 184 2.89 0.65 -11.85
CA ALA A 184 1.46 0.39 -11.91
C ALA A 184 1.08 -0.46 -13.12
N ASP A 185 1.61 -0.11 -14.30
CA ASP A 185 1.39 -0.84 -15.55
C ASP A 185 1.94 -2.28 -15.46
N THR A 186 3.09 -2.47 -14.81
CA THR A 186 3.65 -3.81 -14.57
C THR A 186 2.78 -4.66 -13.65
N PHE A 187 2.20 -4.07 -12.60
CA PHE A 187 1.27 -4.80 -11.74
C PHE A 187 0.06 -5.31 -12.52
N LEU A 188 -0.54 -4.46 -13.35
CA LEU A 188 -1.67 -4.85 -14.22
C LEU A 188 -1.28 -5.96 -15.20
N ALA A 189 -0.10 -5.85 -15.83
CA ALA A 189 0.41 -6.85 -16.73
C ALA A 189 0.66 -8.20 -16.03
N LEU A 190 1.18 -8.20 -14.81
CA LEU A 190 1.37 -9.41 -13.99
C LEU A 190 0.03 -10.10 -13.68
N VAL A 191 -1.00 -9.33 -13.32
CA VAL A 191 -2.33 -9.90 -13.08
C VAL A 191 -2.87 -10.55 -14.35
N ALA A 192 -2.76 -9.90 -15.52
CA ALA A 192 -3.19 -10.48 -16.80
C ALA A 192 -2.41 -11.75 -17.13
N ALA A 193 -1.09 -11.74 -16.92
CA ALA A 193 -0.25 -12.92 -17.10
C ALA A 193 -0.71 -14.08 -16.23
N LEU A 194 -1.11 -13.80 -14.96
CA LEU A 194 -1.61 -14.83 -14.06
C LEU A 194 -2.98 -15.38 -14.48
N VAL A 195 -3.88 -14.53 -14.98
CA VAL A 195 -5.17 -14.95 -15.55
C VAL A 195 -4.96 -15.94 -16.70
N GLN A 196 -4.01 -15.64 -17.60
CA GLN A 196 -3.70 -16.48 -18.76
C GLN A 196 -2.91 -17.75 -18.40
N SER A 197 -2.08 -17.70 -17.35
CA SER A 197 -1.24 -18.83 -16.92
C SER A 197 -2.00 -19.88 -16.12
N VAL A 198 -2.93 -19.46 -15.26
CA VAL A 198 -3.65 -20.35 -14.33
C VAL A 198 -5.16 -20.30 -14.56
N ASN A 199 -5.82 -19.29 -13.99
CA ASN A 199 -7.25 -19.02 -14.19
C ASN A 199 -7.64 -17.66 -13.54
N ALA A 200 -8.88 -17.20 -13.87
CA ALA A 200 -9.43 -15.95 -13.39
C ALA A 200 -9.64 -15.95 -11.86
N ASN A 201 -10.10 -17.05 -11.27
CA ASN A 201 -10.37 -17.13 -9.83
C ASN A 201 -9.10 -17.01 -9.00
N HIS A 202 -8.02 -17.64 -9.44
CA HIS A 202 -6.72 -17.54 -8.78
C HIS A 202 -6.14 -16.12 -8.87
N ALA A 203 -6.23 -15.49 -10.03
CA ALA A 203 -5.84 -14.11 -10.21
C ALA A 203 -6.69 -13.13 -9.36
N ALA A 204 -7.97 -13.43 -9.13
CA ALA A 204 -8.81 -12.63 -8.23
C ALA A 204 -8.32 -12.71 -6.77
N ILE A 205 -7.87 -13.88 -6.31
CA ILE A 205 -7.26 -14.04 -4.99
C ILE A 205 -5.97 -13.20 -4.92
N PHE A 206 -5.14 -13.24 -5.94
CA PHE A 206 -3.92 -12.43 -6.02
C PHE A 206 -4.22 -10.93 -5.93
N VAL A 207 -5.21 -10.42 -6.67
CA VAL A 207 -5.65 -9.01 -6.59
C VAL A 207 -6.14 -8.67 -5.18
N ARG A 208 -6.89 -9.57 -4.54
CA ARG A 208 -7.34 -9.38 -3.16
C ARG A 208 -6.16 -9.23 -2.21
N ASP A 209 -5.20 -10.13 -2.27
CA ASP A 209 -4.11 -10.24 -1.30
C ASP A 209 -3.06 -9.11 -1.46
N PHE A 210 -2.85 -8.60 -2.67
CA PHE A 210 -1.84 -7.57 -2.92
C PHE A 210 -2.39 -6.16 -3.15
N LEU A 211 -3.63 -6.01 -3.61
CA LEU A 211 -4.20 -4.69 -3.88
C LEU A 211 -5.28 -4.31 -2.84
N ILE A 212 -6.26 -5.18 -2.60
CA ILE A 212 -7.38 -4.83 -1.72
C ILE A 212 -6.93 -4.73 -0.26
N THR A 213 -5.94 -5.51 0.16
CA THR A 213 -5.37 -5.43 1.51
C THR A 213 -4.76 -4.07 1.86
N ILE A 214 -4.43 -3.22 0.89
CA ILE A 214 -4.00 -1.83 1.13
C ILE A 214 -5.05 -1.04 1.92
N LEU A 215 -6.33 -1.38 1.76
CA LEU A 215 -7.41 -0.74 2.52
C LEU A 215 -7.31 -1.01 4.03
N ALA A 216 -6.64 -2.07 4.46
CA ALA A 216 -6.44 -2.37 5.88
C ALA A 216 -5.60 -1.31 6.61
N GLU A 217 -4.70 -0.63 5.90
CA GLU A 217 -3.84 0.42 6.42
C GLU A 217 -4.46 1.81 6.34
N LYS A 218 -5.60 1.94 5.66
CA LYS A 218 -6.25 3.23 5.40
C LYS A 218 -7.56 3.36 6.15
N GLU A 219 -7.78 4.54 6.69
CA GLU A 219 -9.09 4.91 7.22
C GLU A 219 -10.00 5.28 6.04
N LEU A 220 -11.04 4.50 5.81
CA LEU A 220 -11.97 4.70 4.70
C LEU A 220 -12.64 6.08 4.66
N PRO A 221 -12.94 6.74 5.80
CA PRO A 221 -13.42 8.12 5.80
C PRO A 221 -12.48 9.13 5.15
N ASN A 222 -11.18 8.84 5.11
CA ASN A 222 -10.19 9.70 4.43
C ASN A 222 -10.23 9.55 2.90
N ILE A 223 -10.73 8.41 2.41
CA ILE A 223 -10.89 8.14 0.97
C ILE A 223 -12.22 8.71 0.48
N TRP A 224 -13.28 8.49 1.25
CA TRP A 224 -14.62 8.96 0.92
C TRP A 224 -15.37 9.43 2.16
N CYS A 225 -15.94 10.62 2.06
CA CYS A 225 -16.82 11.19 3.06
C CYS A 225 -17.98 11.88 2.33
N PRO A 226 -19.23 11.67 2.73
CA PRO A 226 -20.37 12.33 2.14
C PRO A 226 -20.32 13.85 2.34
N SER A 227 -20.81 14.62 1.37
CA SER A 227 -20.79 16.10 1.40
C SER A 227 -21.55 16.66 2.60
N ASN A 228 -22.67 16.02 2.97
CA ASN A 228 -23.50 16.39 4.12
C ASN A 228 -23.77 15.17 5.01
N PRO A 229 -22.79 14.81 5.89
CA PRO A 229 -22.89 13.57 6.68
C PRO A 229 -24.13 13.50 7.57
N LEU A 230 -24.56 14.64 8.14
CA LEU A 230 -25.73 14.69 9.02
C LEU A 230 -27.04 14.42 8.26
N GLN A 231 -27.16 14.95 7.06
CA GLN A 231 -28.35 14.72 6.23
C GLN A 231 -28.44 13.26 5.82
N GLU A 232 -27.34 12.69 5.35
CA GLU A 232 -27.29 11.29 4.97
C GLU A 232 -27.58 10.35 6.14
N LEU A 233 -27.04 10.64 7.32
CA LEU A 233 -27.39 9.90 8.53
C LEU A 233 -28.89 9.95 8.82
N ASN A 234 -29.52 11.12 8.72
CA ASN A 234 -30.96 11.28 8.94
C ASN A 234 -31.78 10.50 7.90
N ASP A 235 -31.36 10.51 6.63
CA ASP A 235 -32.06 9.78 5.56
C ASP A 235 -32.00 8.26 5.78
N ILE A 236 -30.86 7.74 6.28
CA ILE A 236 -30.72 6.34 6.66
C ILE A 236 -31.61 5.99 7.86
N LEU A 237 -31.58 6.82 8.91
CA LEU A 237 -32.41 6.61 10.12
C LEU A 237 -33.90 6.65 9.79
N LEU A 238 -34.31 7.54 8.90
CA LEU A 238 -35.70 7.63 8.42
C LEU A 238 -36.12 6.35 7.68
N LYS A 239 -35.24 5.80 6.82
CA LYS A 239 -35.47 4.52 6.13
C LYS A 239 -35.60 3.34 7.11
N GLU A 240 -34.86 3.37 8.23
CA GLU A 240 -34.95 2.40 9.30
C GLU A 240 -36.14 2.63 10.24
N GLY A 241 -36.92 3.68 10.05
CA GLY A 241 -38.04 4.06 10.92
C GLY A 241 -37.64 4.58 12.29
N ARG A 242 -36.42 5.11 12.43
CA ARG A 242 -35.85 5.68 13.65
C ARG A 242 -36.02 7.20 13.71
N GLY A 243 -35.94 7.73 14.91
CA GLY A 243 -35.96 9.17 15.11
C GLY A 243 -34.74 9.90 14.55
N PRO A 244 -34.81 11.23 14.32
CA PRO A 244 -33.68 11.97 13.77
C PRO A 244 -32.46 11.95 14.66
N ALA A 245 -31.30 12.17 14.07
CA ALA A 245 -30.02 12.22 14.77
C ALA A 245 -29.92 13.46 15.68
N GLU A 246 -29.73 13.26 16.98
CA GLU A 246 -29.58 14.32 17.98
C GLU A 246 -28.14 14.38 18.48
N PRO A 247 -27.32 15.37 18.06
CA PRO A 247 -26.01 15.57 18.61
C PRO A 247 -26.09 16.20 20.01
N ARG A 248 -25.44 15.58 21.01
CA ARG A 248 -25.40 16.07 22.40
C ARG A 248 -23.98 16.15 22.89
N ILE A 249 -23.61 17.23 23.58
CA ILE A 249 -22.32 17.40 24.24
C ILE A 249 -22.29 16.48 25.44
N ILE A 250 -21.30 15.59 25.51
CA ILE A 250 -21.10 14.67 26.65
C ILE A 250 -20.02 15.20 27.59
N GLY A 251 -19.02 15.91 27.07
CA GLY A 251 -17.93 16.44 27.88
C GLY A 251 -17.24 17.61 27.21
N GLU A 252 -16.75 18.48 28.02
CA GLU A 252 -16.01 19.67 27.64
C GLU A 252 -14.78 19.77 28.53
N THR A 253 -13.61 19.99 27.94
CA THR A 253 -12.35 20.14 28.66
C THR A 253 -11.58 21.33 28.13
N GLY A 254 -10.86 22.03 29.00
CA GLY A 254 -10.04 23.16 28.59
C GLY A 254 -10.83 24.37 28.08
N ILE A 255 -12.06 24.59 28.56
CA ILE A 255 -12.89 25.75 28.21
C ILE A 255 -12.12 27.03 28.53
N ASN A 256 -12.11 27.99 27.59
CA ASN A 256 -11.37 29.25 27.68
C ASN A 256 -9.83 29.13 27.71
N THR A 257 -9.31 28.00 27.26
CA THR A 257 -7.86 27.82 27.03
C THR A 257 -7.56 27.68 25.55
N LEU A 258 -6.29 27.73 25.16
CA LEU A 258 -5.84 27.48 23.77
C LEU A 258 -6.06 26.03 23.30
N LEU A 259 -6.30 25.11 24.24
CA LEU A 259 -6.50 23.67 23.97
C LEU A 259 -7.90 23.23 24.47
N SER A 260 -8.94 23.90 23.97
CA SER A 260 -10.31 23.42 24.20
C SER A 260 -10.58 22.13 23.46
N SER A 261 -11.25 21.19 24.10
CA SER A 261 -11.70 19.94 23.49
C SER A 261 -13.14 19.65 23.87
N TYR A 262 -13.93 19.39 22.86
CA TYR A 262 -15.35 19.06 22.98
C TYR A 262 -15.57 17.61 22.57
N ARG A 263 -16.38 16.89 23.38
CA ARG A 263 -16.77 15.52 23.10
C ARG A 263 -18.29 15.48 22.87
N ILE A 264 -18.68 15.08 21.67
CA ILE A 264 -20.09 15.03 21.24
C ILE A 264 -20.46 13.59 20.92
N ALA A 265 -21.66 13.16 21.34
CA ALA A 265 -22.27 11.93 20.86
C ALA A 265 -23.54 12.21 20.09
N VAL A 266 -23.77 11.44 19.07
CA VAL A 266 -25.00 11.44 18.28
C VAL A 266 -25.89 10.32 18.76
N TYR A 267 -27.13 10.67 19.08
CA TYR A 267 -28.15 9.74 19.55
C TYR A 267 -29.31 9.66 18.56
N SER A 268 -29.93 8.49 18.46
CA SER A 268 -31.24 8.28 17.86
C SER A 268 -32.01 7.31 18.75
N ASP A 269 -33.26 7.62 19.10
CA ASP A 269 -34.11 6.81 19.98
C ASP A 269 -33.42 6.36 21.28
N LYS A 270 -32.67 7.27 21.93
CA LYS A 270 -31.87 7.03 23.14
C LYS A 270 -30.67 6.09 22.98
N GLN A 271 -30.36 5.64 21.76
CA GLN A 271 -29.19 4.84 21.47
C GLN A 271 -28.06 5.74 20.98
N CYS A 272 -26.85 5.54 21.50
CA CYS A 272 -25.66 6.23 21.02
C CYS A 272 -25.18 5.57 19.72
N LEU A 273 -25.18 6.34 18.64
CA LEU A 273 -24.72 5.89 17.31
C LEU A 273 -23.22 6.08 17.15
N GLY A 274 -22.70 7.26 17.47
CA GLY A 274 -21.28 7.58 17.31
C GLY A 274 -20.85 8.66 18.29
N ILE A 275 -19.54 8.74 18.54
CA ILE A 275 -18.90 9.71 19.42
C ILE A 275 -17.77 10.37 18.64
N GLY A 276 -17.65 11.69 18.73
CA GLY A 276 -16.57 12.46 18.12
C GLY A 276 -15.96 13.44 19.11
N CYS A 277 -14.70 13.75 18.90
CA CYS A 277 -13.94 14.76 19.63
C CYS A 277 -13.38 15.78 18.63
N GLY A 278 -13.34 17.05 19.01
CA GLY A 278 -12.78 18.11 18.19
C GLY A 278 -12.41 19.35 19.03
N ALA A 279 -11.65 20.25 18.45
CA ALA A 279 -11.27 21.51 19.07
C ALA A 279 -12.47 22.47 19.16
N ASN A 280 -13.44 22.33 18.25
CA ASN A 280 -14.68 23.11 18.19
C ASN A 280 -15.90 22.19 18.26
N ILE A 281 -17.02 22.73 18.71
CA ILE A 281 -18.30 22.01 18.78
C ILE A 281 -18.72 21.51 17.40
N GLN A 282 -18.53 22.31 16.37
CA GLN A 282 -18.92 21.94 15.00
C GLN A 282 -18.06 20.77 14.46
N GLU A 283 -16.76 20.86 14.64
CA GLU A 283 -15.82 19.79 14.27
C GLU A 283 -16.11 18.47 15.03
N ALA A 284 -16.30 18.55 16.35
CA ALA A 284 -16.65 17.40 17.17
C ALA A 284 -17.98 16.74 16.73
N LYS A 285 -18.96 17.58 16.31
CA LYS A 285 -20.23 17.10 15.76
C LYS A 285 -20.06 16.38 14.43
N GLU A 286 -19.30 16.94 13.52
CA GLU A 286 -19.01 16.33 12.21
C GLU A 286 -18.30 14.98 12.36
N VAL A 287 -17.26 14.93 13.19
CA VAL A 287 -16.56 13.69 13.52
C VAL A 287 -17.49 12.65 14.15
N ALA A 288 -18.38 13.07 15.07
CA ALA A 288 -19.34 12.17 15.70
C ALA A 288 -20.34 11.57 14.67
N VAL A 289 -20.79 12.37 13.74
CA VAL A 289 -21.70 11.94 12.66
C VAL A 289 -21.00 11.00 11.69
N ILE A 290 -19.78 11.32 11.27
CA ILE A 290 -18.97 10.46 10.41
C ILE A 290 -18.71 9.10 11.09
N ASN A 291 -18.38 9.11 12.38
CA ASN A 291 -18.20 7.87 13.14
C ASN A 291 -19.50 7.06 13.26
N ALA A 292 -20.66 7.71 13.36
CA ALA A 292 -21.93 7.03 13.35
C ALA A 292 -22.22 6.39 11.98
N LEU A 293 -21.98 7.11 10.88
CA LEU A 293 -22.12 6.58 9.51
C LEU A 293 -21.19 5.41 9.27
N CYS A 294 -19.89 5.53 9.63
CA CYS A 294 -18.94 4.46 9.48
C CYS A 294 -19.35 3.19 10.24
N LYS A 295 -19.96 3.35 11.43
CA LYS A 295 -20.48 2.24 12.19
C LYS A 295 -21.66 1.55 11.51
N ILE A 296 -22.57 2.33 10.91
CA ILE A 296 -23.71 1.81 10.13
C ILE A 296 -23.22 1.09 8.89
N TYR A 297 -22.21 1.64 8.20
CA TYR A 297 -21.61 1.01 7.03
C TYR A 297 -20.69 -0.17 7.36
N GLY A 298 -20.39 -0.42 8.64
CA GLY A 298 -19.49 -1.49 9.07
C GLY A 298 -18.01 -1.20 8.89
N LEU A 299 -17.63 0.06 8.75
CA LEU A 299 -16.25 0.50 8.45
C LEU A 299 -15.36 0.73 9.67
N LEU A 300 -15.93 0.94 10.87
CA LEU A 300 -15.22 1.34 12.08
C LEU A 300 -15.19 0.28 13.19
N ASP A 301 -15.73 -0.89 12.95
CA ASP A 301 -15.72 -1.90 13.98
C ASP A 301 -14.40 -2.66 13.96
N SER A 302 -13.49 -2.32 14.88
CA SER A 302 -12.23 -3.06 15.06
C SER A 302 -12.44 -4.54 15.39
N SER A 303 -13.65 -4.91 15.85
CA SER A 303 -14.07 -6.30 16.05
C SER A 303 -14.57 -6.97 14.75
N ARG A 304 -14.85 -6.18 13.72
CA ARG A 304 -15.30 -6.65 12.40
C ARG A 304 -14.60 -5.87 11.29
N PRO A 305 -13.29 -6.05 11.11
CA PRO A 305 -12.58 -5.43 10.00
C PRO A 305 -13.19 -5.91 8.68
N ILE A 306 -12.91 -5.17 7.59
CA ILE A 306 -13.26 -5.63 6.24
C ILE A 306 -12.78 -7.06 6.10
N LYS A 307 -13.68 -7.96 5.70
CA LYS A 307 -13.34 -9.36 5.56
C LYS A 307 -12.49 -9.55 4.30
N PHE A 308 -11.19 -9.64 4.48
CA PHE A 308 -10.25 -9.93 3.38
C PHE A 308 -10.16 -11.42 3.02
N ASP A 309 -10.91 -12.27 3.69
CA ASP A 309 -10.95 -13.74 3.49
C ASP A 309 -11.94 -14.18 2.41
N LYS A 310 -12.78 -13.28 1.90
CA LYS A 310 -13.75 -13.63 0.86
C LYS A 310 -13.04 -14.02 -0.43
N VAL A 311 -13.47 -15.12 -1.01
CA VAL A 311 -13.05 -15.56 -2.34
C VAL A 311 -14.16 -15.18 -3.33
N ILE A 312 -13.79 -14.43 -4.36
CA ILE A 312 -14.70 -14.04 -5.42
C ILE A 312 -14.57 -15.06 -6.54
N GLU A 313 -15.67 -15.71 -6.90
CA GLU A 313 -15.72 -16.51 -8.11
C GLU A 313 -15.94 -15.59 -9.30
N MET A 314 -15.04 -15.64 -10.26
CA MET A 314 -15.14 -14.91 -11.53
C MET A 314 -15.68 -15.89 -12.59
N ASP A 315 -16.83 -15.52 -13.14
CA ASP A 315 -17.47 -16.27 -14.24
C ASP A 315 -16.74 -16.10 -15.56
#